data_d59ec8d94afe0db207b72f5a03603bb5
#
_entry.id   d59ec8d94afe0db207b72f5a03603bb5
#
_cell.length_a   1.000
_cell.length_b   1.000
_cell.length_c   1.000
_cell.angle_alpha   90.00
_cell.angle_beta   90.00
_cell.angle_gamma   90.00
#
_symmetry.space_group_name_H-M   'P 1'
#
loop_
_entity.id
_entity.type
_entity.pdbx_description
1 polymer ?
#
loop_
_entity_poly.entity_id
_entity_poly.type
_entity_poly.pdbx_seq_one_letter_code
_entity_poly.pdbx_strand_id
1 'polypeptide(L)'
;MKKILLVLVLVAFCVVVGCIPTSINPLYTGQDLVFDPALLGVWRSEGDSKDTWAFEKAGDSEYKFLYTDDEGKTGQFEAHLLKLGHTRFLDLFPDESGIEGMDRSGYYKIHLLRTHSFLKVTRIEPALQMESLDLKWLREFLEKHPNAIRHHKIGEGDEAQIVLTASTPDLRKFVEKHLKTEGAFGEPINLKRKQSETKSHK
;
A
#
# COMPACT_ATOMS: atom_id res chain seq x y z
N MET A 1 42.22 5.02 -23.18
CA MET A 1 41.10 4.06 -23.15
C MET A 1 40.75 3.70 -21.71
N LYS A 2 40.22 4.65 -20.89
CA LYS A 2 39.83 4.44 -19.47
C LYS A 2 38.73 5.43 -19.02
N LYS A 3 37.73 5.71 -19.87
CA LYS A 3 36.61 6.64 -19.51
C LYS A 3 35.22 6.14 -19.91
N ILE A 4 35.00 4.84 -20.09
CA ILE A 4 33.68 4.27 -20.50
C ILE A 4 33.08 3.33 -19.45
N LEU A 5 33.60 3.25 -18.24
CA LEU A 5 33.09 2.32 -17.20
C LEU A 5 32.44 3.01 -16.00
N LEU A 6 31.90 4.21 -16.16
CA LEU A 6 31.30 4.94 -15.04
C LEU A 6 29.85 5.41 -15.30
N VAL A 7 29.13 4.79 -16.23
CA VAL A 7 27.76 5.22 -16.59
C VAL A 7 26.70 4.11 -16.39
N LEU A 8 27.05 2.98 -15.81
CA LEU A 8 26.15 1.80 -15.76
C LEU A 8 25.71 1.38 -14.35
N VAL A 9 25.73 2.26 -13.35
CA VAL A 9 25.23 1.95 -11.98
C VAL A 9 24.23 3.00 -11.50
N LEU A 10 23.57 3.71 -12.39
CA LEU A 10 22.52 4.67 -11.98
C LEU A 10 21.16 4.30 -12.60
N VAL A 11 20.78 3.03 -12.52
CA VAL A 11 19.43 2.60 -12.88
C VAL A 11 18.98 1.60 -11.85
N ALA A 12 18.09 1.99 -11.01
CA ALA A 12 17.07 1.25 -10.32
C ALA A 12 16.88 1.75 -8.89
N PHE A 13 16.52 2.99 -8.73
CA PHE A 13 15.72 3.38 -7.56
C PHE A 13 14.46 4.03 -8.10
N CYS A 14 13.65 3.25 -8.82
CA CYS A 14 12.28 3.62 -9.10
C CYS A 14 11.51 3.56 -7.79
N VAL A 15 11.23 4.73 -7.27
CA VAL A 15 10.30 4.98 -6.20
C VAL A 15 9.03 4.16 -6.41
N VAL A 16 8.80 3.19 -5.55
CA VAL A 16 7.65 2.25 -5.56
C VAL A 16 6.29 2.97 -5.36
N VAL A 17 6.28 4.29 -5.23
CA VAL A 17 5.10 5.11 -4.89
C VAL A 17 4.06 5.24 -6.03
N GLY A 18 4.39 4.85 -7.27
CA GLY A 18 3.46 4.93 -8.41
C GLY A 18 2.88 3.60 -8.90
N CYS A 19 3.23 2.47 -8.29
CA CYS A 19 2.99 1.14 -8.88
C CYS A 19 1.92 0.30 -8.17
N ILE A 20 1.15 0.85 -7.24
CA ILE A 20 0.11 0.09 -6.52
C ILE A 20 -1.26 0.46 -7.10
N PRO A 21 -2.05 -0.52 -7.57
CA PRO A 21 -3.44 -0.27 -7.96
C PRO A 21 -4.24 0.24 -6.76
N THR A 22 -5.13 1.19 -7.00
CA THR A 22 -6.01 1.72 -5.97
C THR A 22 -7.46 1.31 -6.21
N SER A 23 -8.32 1.45 -5.21
CA SER A 23 -9.74 1.14 -5.29
C SER A 23 -10.59 2.28 -4.72
N ILE A 24 -11.75 2.54 -5.36
CA ILE A 24 -12.75 3.46 -4.82
C ILE A 24 -13.42 2.87 -3.57
N ASN A 25 -13.61 1.56 -3.54
CA ASN A 25 -14.29 0.86 -2.45
C ASN A 25 -13.29 0.06 -1.61
N PRO A 26 -13.52 -0.08 -0.29
CA PRO A 26 -12.69 -0.89 0.58
C PRO A 26 -12.75 -2.37 0.21
N LEU A 27 -11.68 -3.10 0.54
CA LEU A 27 -11.65 -4.56 0.41
C LEU A 27 -12.41 -5.25 1.54
N TYR A 28 -12.71 -4.57 2.64
CA TYR A 28 -13.36 -5.12 3.84
C TYR A 28 -14.85 -4.81 3.92
N THR A 29 -15.54 -5.62 4.71
CA THR A 29 -16.81 -5.29 5.37
C THR A 29 -16.58 -5.24 6.88
N GLY A 30 -17.49 -4.64 7.66
CA GLY A 30 -17.29 -4.56 9.10
C GLY A 30 -17.13 -5.91 9.82
N GLN A 31 -17.60 -7.02 9.20
CA GLN A 31 -17.48 -8.37 9.76
C GLN A 31 -16.11 -9.02 9.54
N ASP A 32 -15.31 -8.48 8.64
CA ASP A 32 -14.00 -9.04 8.26
C ASP A 32 -12.86 -8.45 9.09
N LEU A 33 -13.14 -7.35 9.78
CA LEU A 33 -12.13 -6.59 10.50
C LEU A 33 -11.58 -7.38 11.69
N VAL A 34 -10.27 -7.36 11.84
CA VAL A 34 -9.57 -7.99 12.96
C VAL A 34 -8.54 -7.02 13.52
N PHE A 35 -8.27 -7.13 14.82
CA PHE A 35 -7.20 -6.39 15.46
C PHE A 35 -6.08 -7.34 15.88
N ASP A 36 -4.86 -7.05 15.47
CA ASP A 36 -3.67 -7.80 15.88
C ASP A 36 -2.69 -6.81 16.54
N PRO A 37 -2.50 -6.84 17.87
CA PRO A 37 -1.60 -5.91 18.56
C PRO A 37 -0.13 -6.05 18.11
N ALA A 38 0.24 -7.16 17.49
CA ALA A 38 1.56 -7.36 16.94
C ALA A 38 1.87 -6.42 15.77
N LEU A 39 0.86 -5.82 15.13
CA LEU A 39 1.08 -4.81 14.09
C LEU A 39 1.51 -3.46 14.65
N LEU A 40 1.14 -3.14 15.91
CA LEU A 40 1.44 -1.85 16.54
C LEU A 40 2.96 -1.61 16.64
N GLY A 41 3.34 -0.35 16.50
CA GLY A 41 4.72 0.12 16.63
C GLY A 41 5.30 0.68 15.34
N VAL A 42 6.60 0.87 15.32
CA VAL A 42 7.32 1.45 14.19
C VAL A 42 8.12 0.37 13.47
N TRP A 43 7.93 0.30 12.18
CA TRP A 43 8.60 -0.61 11.28
C TRP A 43 9.45 0.18 10.29
N ARG A 44 10.52 -0.41 9.79
CA ARG A 44 11.41 0.17 8.79
C ARG A 44 11.65 -0.83 7.67
N SER A 45 11.75 -0.34 6.44
CA SER A 45 12.17 -1.15 5.31
C SER A 45 13.54 -1.76 5.53
N GLU A 46 13.74 -2.96 5.02
CA GLU A 46 15.06 -3.58 4.95
C GLU A 46 15.87 -2.92 3.82
N GLY A 47 17.16 -2.71 4.04
CA GLY A 47 18.07 -2.09 3.08
C GLY A 47 18.37 -0.63 3.38
N ASP A 48 18.63 0.17 2.32
CA ASP A 48 19.09 1.55 2.44
C ASP A 48 17.95 2.57 2.59
N SER A 49 16.69 2.15 2.43
CA SER A 49 15.53 3.01 2.62
C SER A 49 15.41 3.45 4.08
N LYS A 50 15.08 4.73 4.27
CA LYS A 50 14.85 5.33 5.59
C LYS A 50 13.37 5.46 5.92
N ASP A 51 12.50 4.99 5.04
CA ASP A 51 11.07 5.05 5.25
C ASP A 51 10.64 4.33 6.54
N THR A 52 9.59 4.85 7.14
CA THR A 52 9.02 4.27 8.35
C THR A 52 7.51 4.10 8.21
N TRP A 53 7.04 3.00 8.78
CA TRP A 53 5.64 2.60 8.86
C TRP A 53 5.26 2.52 10.34
N ALA A 54 4.54 3.50 10.84
CA ALA A 54 4.12 3.53 12.25
C ALA A 54 2.64 3.23 12.37
N PHE A 55 2.30 2.22 13.17
CA PHE A 55 0.91 1.84 13.46
C PHE A 55 0.60 2.10 14.92
N GLU A 56 -0.44 2.90 15.15
CA GLU A 56 -0.99 3.24 16.45
C GLU A 56 -2.43 2.72 16.54
N LYS A 57 -2.90 2.36 17.72
CA LYS A 57 -4.31 1.99 17.91
C LYS A 57 -5.19 3.22 17.80
N ALA A 58 -6.19 3.19 16.92
CA ALA A 58 -7.19 4.26 16.76
C ALA A 58 -8.58 3.85 17.23
N GLY A 59 -8.93 2.56 17.13
CA GLY A 59 -10.21 2.00 17.53
C GLY A 59 -10.13 0.53 17.89
N ASP A 60 -11.26 -0.17 17.98
CA ASP A 60 -11.29 -1.60 18.30
C ASP A 60 -10.75 -2.48 17.16
N SER A 61 -10.92 -2.05 15.92
CA SER A 61 -10.47 -2.74 14.71
C SER A 61 -9.76 -1.80 13.72
N GLU A 62 -9.27 -0.68 14.22
CA GLU A 62 -8.71 0.40 13.41
C GLU A 62 -7.34 0.79 13.92
N TYR A 63 -6.45 1.09 12.99
CA TYR A 63 -5.13 1.64 13.25
C TYR A 63 -5.01 3.01 12.58
N LYS A 64 -4.35 3.93 13.25
CA LYS A 64 -3.77 5.10 12.63
C LYS A 64 -2.41 4.68 12.05
N PHE A 65 -2.26 4.85 10.76
CA PHE A 65 -1.01 4.53 10.08
C PHE A 65 -0.32 5.82 9.61
N LEU A 66 0.95 5.95 9.96
CA LEU A 66 1.81 7.04 9.52
C LEU A 66 2.92 6.44 8.65
N TYR A 67 2.95 6.84 7.39
CA TYR A 67 4.05 6.54 6.48
C TYR A 67 4.94 7.77 6.36
N THR A 68 6.22 7.62 6.64
CA THR A 68 7.22 8.67 6.44
C THR A 68 8.22 8.18 5.41
N ASP A 69 8.37 8.91 4.31
CA ASP A 69 9.28 8.58 3.22
C ASP A 69 10.75 8.92 3.55
N ASP A 70 11.66 8.60 2.61
CA ASP A 70 13.10 8.86 2.73
C ASP A 70 13.45 10.35 2.83
N GLU A 71 12.57 11.24 2.34
CA GLU A 71 12.71 12.70 2.44
C GLU A 71 12.15 13.24 3.76
N GLY A 72 11.56 12.40 4.61
CA GLY A 72 10.95 12.78 5.89
C GLY A 72 9.52 13.33 5.75
N LYS A 73 8.89 13.21 4.58
CA LYS A 73 7.50 13.61 4.39
C LYS A 73 6.58 12.53 4.92
N THR A 74 5.59 12.93 5.72
CA THR A 74 4.67 12.00 6.37
C THR A 74 3.26 12.11 5.79
N GLY A 75 2.68 10.95 5.44
CA GLY A 75 1.27 10.78 5.14
C GLY A 75 0.55 10.03 6.27
N GLN A 76 -0.67 10.43 6.59
CA GLN A 76 -1.52 9.76 7.57
C GLN A 76 -2.65 9.01 6.87
N PHE A 77 -2.95 7.82 7.38
CA PHE A 77 -3.98 6.93 6.84
C PHE A 77 -4.80 6.30 7.98
N GLU A 78 -6.05 6.05 7.71
CA GLU A 78 -6.85 5.03 8.38
C GLU A 78 -6.40 3.67 7.85
N ALA A 79 -6.13 2.72 8.73
CA ALA A 79 -5.70 1.39 8.34
C ALA A 79 -6.56 0.32 9.01
N HIS A 80 -6.98 -0.66 8.22
CA HIS A 80 -7.81 -1.76 8.70
C HIS A 80 -7.19 -3.10 8.34
N LEU A 81 -6.92 -3.93 9.34
CA LEU A 81 -6.55 -5.32 9.13
C LEU A 81 -7.81 -6.16 8.97
N LEU A 82 -7.89 -6.92 7.90
CA LEU A 82 -9.04 -7.76 7.59
C LEU A 82 -8.67 -9.19 7.27
N LYS A 83 -9.65 -10.10 7.35
CA LYS A 83 -9.54 -11.46 6.85
C LYS A 83 -10.41 -11.64 5.61
N LEU A 84 -9.80 -12.12 4.53
CA LEU A 84 -10.48 -12.58 3.33
C LEU A 84 -10.19 -14.06 3.17
N GLY A 85 -11.15 -14.91 3.58
CA GLY A 85 -10.91 -16.34 3.76
C GLY A 85 -9.82 -16.62 4.82
N HIS A 86 -8.75 -17.29 4.42
CA HIS A 86 -7.60 -17.57 5.28
C HIS A 86 -6.45 -16.54 5.15
N THR A 87 -6.61 -15.56 4.27
CA THR A 87 -5.59 -14.56 3.98
C THR A 87 -5.90 -13.24 4.70
N ARG A 88 -4.87 -12.63 5.28
CA ARG A 88 -4.99 -11.30 5.88
C ARG A 88 -4.60 -10.23 4.87
N PHE A 89 -5.29 -9.10 4.95
CA PHE A 89 -4.97 -7.90 4.19
C PHE A 89 -4.94 -6.69 5.11
N LEU A 90 -4.15 -5.72 4.75
CA LEU A 90 -4.15 -4.38 5.33
C LEU A 90 -4.74 -3.43 4.28
N ASP A 91 -5.88 -2.82 4.57
CA ASP A 91 -6.51 -1.80 3.74
C ASP A 91 -6.13 -0.44 4.29
N LEU A 92 -5.62 0.43 3.44
CA LEU A 92 -5.12 1.76 3.78
C LEU A 92 -5.96 2.79 3.04
N PHE A 93 -6.46 3.78 3.78
CA PHE A 93 -7.25 4.88 3.25
C PHE A 93 -6.69 6.22 3.74
N PRO A 94 -6.30 7.15 2.85
CA PRO A 94 -5.73 8.42 3.28
C PRO A 94 -6.65 9.17 4.24
N ASP A 95 -6.11 9.68 5.35
CA ASP A 95 -6.85 10.50 6.29
C ASP A 95 -7.29 11.83 5.66
N GLU A 96 -8.45 12.33 6.05
CA GLU A 96 -9.03 13.55 5.49
C GLU A 96 -8.20 14.80 5.82
N SER A 97 -7.57 14.82 6.97
CA SER A 97 -6.73 15.94 7.43
C SER A 97 -5.59 16.27 6.44
N GLY A 98 -5.12 15.27 5.69
CA GLY A 98 -4.12 15.48 4.64
C GLY A 98 -4.62 16.38 3.51
N ILE A 99 -5.89 16.25 3.11
CA ILE A 99 -6.53 17.10 2.10
C ILE A 99 -6.89 18.44 2.70
N GLU A 100 -7.47 18.47 3.91
CA GLU A 100 -7.85 19.71 4.59
C GLU A 100 -6.65 20.62 4.83
N GLY A 101 -5.52 20.06 5.22
CA GLY A 101 -4.24 20.78 5.46
C GLY A 101 -3.54 21.30 4.21
N MET A 102 -3.98 20.93 3.00
CA MET A 102 -3.38 21.43 1.77
C MET A 102 -3.63 22.94 1.62
N ASP A 103 -2.59 23.69 1.24
CA ASP A 103 -2.71 25.11 0.83
C ASP A 103 -3.35 25.20 -0.57
N ARG A 104 -4.63 24.91 -0.65
CA ARG A 104 -5.47 24.98 -1.86
C ARG A 104 -6.89 25.39 -1.49
N SER A 105 -7.59 26.01 -2.44
CA SER A 105 -8.99 26.41 -2.24
C SER A 105 -9.92 25.21 -1.98
N GLY A 106 -11.02 25.42 -1.25
CA GLY A 106 -12.02 24.41 -1.04
C GLY A 106 -12.59 23.85 -2.35
N TYR A 107 -12.74 24.70 -3.37
CA TYR A 107 -13.17 24.26 -4.70
C TYR A 107 -12.19 23.27 -5.35
N TYR A 108 -10.87 23.47 -5.18
CA TYR A 108 -9.88 22.51 -5.65
C TYR A 108 -9.96 21.18 -4.88
N LYS A 109 -10.13 21.25 -3.55
CA LYS A 109 -10.12 20.06 -2.67
C LYS A 109 -11.27 19.10 -2.98
N ILE A 110 -12.45 19.58 -3.40
CA ILE A 110 -13.58 18.71 -3.75
C ILE A 110 -13.33 17.84 -4.99
N HIS A 111 -12.31 18.14 -5.78
CA HIS A 111 -11.91 17.31 -6.93
C HIS A 111 -10.87 16.24 -6.57
N LEU A 112 -10.40 16.20 -5.32
CA LEU A 112 -9.45 15.19 -4.85
C LEU A 112 -10.21 13.99 -4.31
N LEU A 113 -10.00 12.84 -4.92
CA LEU A 113 -10.62 11.60 -4.50
C LEU A 113 -9.63 10.77 -3.68
N ARG A 114 -10.00 10.45 -2.43
CA ARG A 114 -9.27 9.46 -1.63
C ARG A 114 -9.60 8.07 -2.16
N THR A 115 -8.59 7.22 -2.24
CA THR A 115 -8.73 5.84 -2.70
C THR A 115 -8.09 4.88 -1.71
N HIS A 116 -8.63 3.67 -1.63
CA HIS A 116 -8.07 2.57 -0.86
C HIS A 116 -6.87 1.97 -1.60
N SER A 117 -5.88 1.53 -0.85
CA SER A 117 -4.89 0.56 -1.28
C SER A 117 -4.89 -0.62 -0.31
N PHE A 118 -4.62 -1.83 -0.80
CA PHE A 118 -4.62 -3.01 0.06
C PHE A 118 -3.38 -3.87 -0.19
N LEU A 119 -2.84 -4.37 0.91
CA LEU A 119 -1.63 -5.19 0.94
C LEU A 119 -1.96 -6.56 1.55
N LYS A 120 -1.58 -7.63 0.87
CA LYS A 120 -1.66 -8.98 1.42
C LYS A 120 -0.61 -9.13 2.52
N VAL A 121 -1.05 -9.42 3.75
CA VAL A 121 -0.15 -9.60 4.91
C VAL A 121 0.19 -11.07 5.03
N THR A 122 1.42 -11.42 4.71
CA THR A 122 1.91 -12.80 4.77
C THR A 122 2.48 -13.13 6.14
N ARG A 123 3.02 -12.15 6.86
CA ARG A 123 3.58 -12.29 8.19
C ARG A 123 3.58 -10.95 8.92
N ILE A 124 3.40 -10.97 10.24
CA ILE A 124 3.55 -9.78 11.09
C ILE A 124 4.85 -9.88 11.91
N GLU A 125 5.10 -10.99 12.58
CA GLU A 125 6.30 -11.18 13.39
C GLU A 125 7.15 -12.36 12.90
N PRO A 126 8.47 -12.34 13.08
CA PRO A 126 9.31 -11.30 13.70
C PRO A 126 9.59 -10.08 12.80
N ALA A 127 9.17 -10.14 11.53
CA ALA A 127 9.27 -9.07 10.56
C ALA A 127 7.94 -8.97 9.82
N LEU A 128 7.43 -7.76 9.63
CA LEU A 128 6.21 -7.53 8.86
C LEU A 128 6.51 -7.72 7.38
N GLN A 129 5.77 -8.62 6.74
CA GLN A 129 5.90 -8.93 5.33
C GLN A 129 4.57 -8.78 4.63
N MET A 130 4.54 -7.99 3.58
CA MET A 130 3.34 -7.67 2.82
C MET A 130 3.63 -7.67 1.32
N GLU A 131 2.60 -7.92 0.53
CA GLU A 131 2.67 -7.92 -0.93
C GLU A 131 1.51 -7.08 -1.47
N SER A 132 1.79 -6.19 -2.43
CA SER A 132 0.76 -5.45 -3.16
C SER A 132 0.26 -6.26 -4.36
N LEU A 133 -0.97 -6.01 -4.80
CA LEU A 133 -1.39 -6.43 -6.13
C LEU A 133 -0.46 -5.80 -7.16
N ASP A 134 0.11 -6.62 -8.06
CA ASP A 134 1.08 -6.16 -9.05
C ASP A 134 0.39 -5.37 -10.17
N LEU A 135 0.79 -4.12 -10.37
CA LEU A 135 0.16 -3.23 -11.35
C LEU A 135 0.44 -3.66 -12.79
N LYS A 136 1.64 -4.22 -13.05
CA LYS A 136 2.00 -4.70 -14.40
C LYS A 136 1.16 -5.92 -14.74
N TRP A 137 1.12 -6.89 -13.83
CA TRP A 137 0.26 -8.06 -14.00
C TRP A 137 -1.21 -7.65 -14.20
N LEU A 138 -1.71 -6.72 -13.38
CA LEU A 138 -3.09 -6.28 -13.46
C LEU A 138 -3.40 -5.61 -14.81
N ARG A 139 -2.51 -4.76 -15.33
CA ARG A 139 -2.66 -4.15 -16.66
C ARG A 139 -2.72 -5.19 -17.76
N GLU A 140 -1.73 -6.10 -17.79
CA GLU A 140 -1.66 -7.17 -18.81
C GLU A 140 -2.88 -8.11 -18.72
N PHE A 141 -3.35 -8.39 -17.52
CA PHE A 141 -4.54 -9.19 -17.28
C PHE A 141 -5.81 -8.49 -17.79
N LEU A 142 -5.99 -7.20 -17.49
CA LEU A 142 -7.16 -6.43 -17.90
C LEU A 142 -7.18 -6.12 -19.41
N GLU A 143 -6.03 -6.02 -20.06
CA GLU A 143 -5.97 -5.93 -21.54
C GLU A 143 -6.53 -7.18 -22.19
N LYS A 144 -6.29 -8.35 -21.63
CA LYS A 144 -6.83 -9.64 -22.12
C LYS A 144 -8.27 -9.90 -21.65
N HIS A 145 -8.65 -9.34 -20.50
CA HIS A 145 -9.90 -9.59 -19.80
C HIS A 145 -10.56 -8.28 -19.31
N PRO A 146 -10.95 -7.37 -20.21
CA PRO A 146 -11.39 -6.01 -19.84
C PRO A 146 -12.62 -5.97 -18.93
N ASN A 147 -13.43 -7.02 -18.95
CA ASN A 147 -14.64 -7.13 -18.12
C ASN A 147 -14.45 -7.97 -16.84
N ALA A 148 -13.22 -8.37 -16.50
CA ALA A 148 -12.96 -9.21 -15.33
C ALA A 148 -13.27 -8.51 -14.01
N ILE A 149 -13.10 -7.20 -13.94
CA ILE A 149 -13.45 -6.33 -12.82
C ILE A 149 -13.70 -4.92 -13.33
N ARG A 150 -14.61 -4.18 -12.71
CA ARG A 150 -14.81 -2.75 -13.05
C ARG A 150 -13.58 -1.95 -12.64
N HIS A 151 -13.03 -1.20 -13.58
CA HIS A 151 -11.86 -0.37 -13.36
C HIS A 151 -11.87 0.84 -14.30
N HIS A 152 -11.01 1.79 -14.00
CA HIS A 152 -10.68 2.91 -14.87
C HIS A 152 -9.17 2.99 -15.06
N LYS A 153 -8.71 3.11 -16.29
CA LYS A 153 -7.31 3.32 -16.65
C LYS A 153 -7.08 4.82 -16.82
N ILE A 154 -6.13 5.38 -16.08
CA ILE A 154 -5.75 6.79 -16.15
C ILE A 154 -4.34 6.88 -16.73
N GLY A 155 -4.18 7.61 -17.83
CA GLY A 155 -2.93 7.70 -18.56
C GLY A 155 -2.76 6.58 -19.59
N GLU A 156 -1.57 6.52 -20.18
CA GLU A 156 -1.24 5.58 -21.26
C GLU A 156 0.10 4.85 -20.97
N GLY A 157 0.32 3.73 -21.67
CA GLY A 157 1.54 2.94 -21.59
C GLY A 157 1.81 2.39 -20.19
N ASP A 158 3.08 2.27 -19.85
CA ASP A 158 3.55 1.67 -18.61
C ASP A 158 3.38 2.59 -17.38
N GLU A 159 3.12 3.88 -17.59
CA GLU A 159 2.81 4.86 -16.54
C GLU A 159 1.32 4.89 -16.17
N ALA A 160 0.47 4.16 -16.89
CA ALA A 160 -0.96 4.17 -16.64
C ALA A 160 -1.31 3.61 -15.27
N GLN A 161 -2.09 4.37 -14.51
CA GLN A 161 -2.67 3.94 -13.24
C GLN A 161 -3.96 3.15 -13.47
N ILE A 162 -4.22 2.17 -12.62
CA ILE A 162 -5.49 1.44 -12.58
C ILE A 162 -6.19 1.79 -11.28
N VAL A 163 -7.39 2.34 -11.40
CA VAL A 163 -8.31 2.56 -10.29
C VAL A 163 -9.44 1.54 -10.39
N LEU A 164 -9.52 0.64 -9.43
CA LEU A 164 -10.60 -0.35 -9.33
C LEU A 164 -11.86 0.37 -8.85
N THR A 165 -12.96 0.23 -9.63
CA THR A 165 -14.24 0.89 -9.34
C THR A 165 -15.35 -0.12 -9.06
N ALA A 166 -14.97 -1.39 -8.91
CA ALA A 166 -15.88 -2.47 -8.56
C ALA A 166 -16.44 -2.29 -7.13
N SER A 167 -17.64 -2.81 -6.90
CA SER A 167 -18.20 -2.90 -5.55
C SER A 167 -17.31 -3.75 -4.63
N THR A 168 -17.36 -3.53 -3.32
CA THR A 168 -16.62 -4.35 -2.35
C THR A 168 -16.84 -5.86 -2.56
N PRO A 169 -18.06 -6.39 -2.78
CA PRO A 169 -18.25 -7.82 -3.06
C PRO A 169 -17.53 -8.31 -4.31
N ASP A 170 -17.54 -7.51 -5.39
CA ASP A 170 -16.88 -7.91 -6.64
C ASP A 170 -15.36 -7.79 -6.54
N LEU A 171 -14.86 -6.74 -5.86
CA LEU A 171 -13.45 -6.58 -5.54
C LEU A 171 -12.91 -7.78 -4.75
N ARG A 172 -13.62 -8.20 -3.72
CA ARG A 172 -13.29 -9.38 -2.90
C ARG A 172 -13.21 -10.65 -3.72
N LYS A 173 -14.23 -10.93 -4.53
CA LYS A 173 -14.23 -12.09 -5.44
C LYS A 173 -13.05 -12.08 -6.39
N PHE A 174 -12.72 -10.92 -6.94
CA PHE A 174 -11.57 -10.77 -7.83
C PHE A 174 -10.27 -11.07 -7.10
N VAL A 175 -10.05 -10.47 -5.94
CA VAL A 175 -8.83 -10.67 -5.13
C VAL A 175 -8.71 -12.13 -4.70
N GLU A 176 -9.78 -12.74 -4.18
CA GLU A 176 -9.80 -14.15 -3.77
C GLU A 176 -9.45 -15.11 -4.92
N LYS A 177 -10.02 -14.87 -6.10
CA LYS A 177 -9.76 -15.67 -7.30
C LYS A 177 -8.28 -15.65 -7.69
N HIS A 178 -7.59 -14.54 -7.46
CA HIS A 178 -6.21 -14.32 -7.90
C HIS A 178 -5.15 -14.46 -6.80
N LEU A 179 -5.54 -14.86 -5.57
CA LEU A 179 -4.62 -15.06 -4.45
C LEU A 179 -3.42 -15.97 -4.75
N LYS A 180 -3.64 -16.97 -5.61
CA LYS A 180 -2.65 -17.98 -5.97
C LYS A 180 -2.17 -17.87 -7.41
N THR A 181 -2.60 -16.82 -8.13
CA THR A 181 -2.16 -16.61 -9.51
C THR A 181 -0.72 -16.10 -9.48
N GLU A 182 0.14 -16.78 -10.21
CA GLU A 182 1.55 -16.38 -10.33
C GLU A 182 1.68 -14.96 -10.87
N GLY A 183 2.50 -14.14 -10.22
CA GLY A 183 2.73 -12.75 -10.58
C GLY A 183 1.62 -11.76 -10.19
N ALA A 184 0.46 -12.24 -9.70
CA ALA A 184 -0.66 -11.34 -9.33
C ALA A 184 -0.33 -10.45 -8.11
N PHE A 185 0.53 -10.93 -7.23
CA PHE A 185 1.09 -10.13 -6.14
C PHE A 185 2.59 -9.97 -6.37
N GLY A 186 3.07 -8.75 -6.15
CA GLY A 186 4.45 -8.38 -6.41
C GLY A 186 5.44 -8.88 -5.36
N GLU A 187 6.66 -8.41 -5.47
CA GLU A 187 7.73 -8.75 -4.51
C GLU A 187 7.35 -8.33 -3.09
N PRO A 188 7.72 -9.13 -2.08
CA PRO A 188 7.39 -8.82 -0.69
C PRO A 188 8.06 -7.54 -0.19
N ILE A 189 7.28 -6.66 0.40
CA ILE A 189 7.75 -5.57 1.23
C ILE A 189 8.12 -6.17 2.58
N ASN A 190 9.39 -6.06 2.95
CA ASN A 190 9.92 -6.60 4.20
C ASN A 190 10.28 -5.46 5.16
N LEU A 191 9.65 -5.46 6.32
CA LEU A 191 9.84 -4.42 7.33
C LEU A 191 10.32 -5.05 8.64
N LYS A 192 11.36 -4.47 9.25
CA LYS A 192 11.83 -4.83 10.58
C LYS A 192 11.29 -3.86 11.63
N ARG A 193 10.97 -4.39 12.82
CA ARG A 193 10.56 -3.55 13.94
C ARG A 193 11.74 -2.65 14.37
N LYS A 194 11.48 -1.34 14.44
CA LYS A 194 12.44 -0.40 15.00
C LYS A 194 12.56 -0.69 16.51
N GLN A 195 13.74 -1.10 16.95
CA GLN A 195 14.00 -1.21 18.38
C GLN A 195 13.93 0.17 19.02
N SER A 196 13.21 0.29 20.15
CA SER A 196 13.28 1.51 20.97
C SER A 196 14.73 1.67 21.44
N GLU A 197 15.36 2.79 21.09
CA GLU A 197 16.62 3.18 21.69
C GLU A 197 16.37 3.34 23.19
N THR A 198 16.76 2.35 23.98
CA THR A 198 16.80 2.47 25.44
C THR A 198 17.83 3.55 25.73
N LYS A 199 17.38 4.78 26.03
CA LYS A 199 18.28 5.81 26.57
C LYS A 199 18.87 5.26 27.85
N SER A 200 20.09 4.77 27.75
CA SER A 200 20.93 4.52 28.93
C SER A 200 21.22 5.87 29.57
N HIS A 201 20.45 6.25 30.56
CA HIS A 201 20.84 7.31 31.47
C HIS A 201 22.06 6.79 32.29
N LYS A 202 23.22 7.26 31.89
CA LYS A 202 24.39 7.26 32.76
C LYS A 202 24.41 8.52 33.62
#